data_1f009abffe8d484b941e7a84321dfaef
#
_entry.id   1f009abffe8d484b941e7a84321dfaef
#
_cell.length_a   1.000
_cell.length_b   1.000
_cell.length_c   1.000
_cell.angle_alpha   90.00
_cell.angle_beta   90.00
_cell.angle_gamma   90.00
#
_symmetry.space_group_name_H-M   'P 1'
#
loop_
_entity.id
_entity.type
_entity.pdbx_description
1 polymer ?
#
loop_
_entity_poly.entity_id
_entity_poly.type
_entity_poly.pdbx_seq_one_letter_code
_entity_poly.pdbx_strand_id
1 'polypeptide(L)'
;KPKISMNILLLGSGGRECALAWKMSQSKKLSKLFIGPGNGGTAAYGTNVALKPTDFAAVSEFVVANAIDMVVVGNEDPLVAGIYDYFKSVDALKDVLVVGPSKAGAMLEGSKDFAKEFMLRHGIPTARHLSVNSENIAAGEAFLESLKAPYVLKADGLAAGKGVLILDSLDEAKSELRLMLDG
;
A
#
# COMPACT_ATOMS: atom_id res chain seq x y z
N LYS A 1 -16.25 29.52 -11.78
CA LYS A 1 -17.19 28.44 -12.08
C LYS A 1 -16.53 27.12 -11.70
N PRO A 2 -17.23 26.17 -11.06
CA PRO A 2 -16.63 24.87 -10.76
C PRO A 2 -16.22 24.18 -12.07
N LYS A 3 -15.05 23.56 -12.10
CA LYS A 3 -14.56 22.79 -13.23
C LYS A 3 -15.51 21.60 -13.47
N ILE A 4 -16.09 21.50 -14.65
CA ILE A 4 -17.13 20.51 -14.93
C ILE A 4 -16.52 19.11 -15.18
N SER A 5 -15.24 19.06 -15.58
CA SER A 5 -14.51 17.82 -15.86
C SER A 5 -13.09 17.88 -15.29
N MET A 6 -12.52 16.72 -14.98
CA MET A 6 -11.25 16.57 -14.26
C MET A 6 -10.23 15.79 -15.08
N ASN A 7 -8.97 16.20 -15.02
CA ASN A 7 -7.84 15.39 -15.43
C ASN A 7 -7.41 14.54 -14.22
N ILE A 8 -7.31 13.24 -14.40
CA ILE A 8 -6.99 12.29 -13.34
C ILE A 8 -5.70 11.56 -13.70
N LEU A 9 -4.82 11.41 -12.70
CA LEU A 9 -3.68 10.52 -12.73
C LEU A 9 -3.94 9.34 -11.79
N LEU A 10 -3.99 8.12 -12.34
CA LEU A 10 -4.04 6.87 -11.59
C LEU A 10 -2.63 6.30 -11.49
N LEU A 11 -2.14 6.08 -10.26
CA LEU A 11 -0.82 5.49 -10.02
C LEU A 11 -0.95 3.99 -9.74
N GLY A 12 -0.17 3.20 -10.47
CA GLY A 12 -0.09 1.75 -10.36
C GLY A 12 -0.20 1.03 -11.71
N SER A 13 -0.09 -0.30 -11.70
CA SER A 13 0.01 -1.12 -12.91
C SER A 13 -0.66 -2.50 -12.80
N GLY A 14 -1.42 -2.77 -11.75
CA GLY A 14 -2.05 -4.06 -11.49
C GLY A 14 -3.47 -4.20 -12.06
N GLY A 15 -4.10 -5.32 -11.75
CA GLY A 15 -5.51 -5.57 -12.10
C GLY A 15 -6.47 -4.62 -11.38
N ARG A 16 -6.13 -4.19 -10.16
CA ARG A 16 -6.87 -3.16 -9.40
C ARG A 16 -6.94 -1.86 -10.19
N GLU A 17 -5.82 -1.38 -10.68
CA GLU A 17 -5.74 -0.15 -11.49
C GLU A 17 -6.46 -0.28 -12.82
N CYS A 18 -6.43 -1.47 -13.44
CA CYS A 18 -7.23 -1.72 -14.66
C CYS A 18 -8.73 -1.60 -14.38
N ALA A 19 -9.24 -2.17 -13.28
CA ALA A 19 -10.64 -2.06 -12.88
C ALA A 19 -11.03 -0.62 -12.52
N LEU A 20 -10.15 0.11 -11.83
CA LEU A 20 -10.35 1.53 -11.51
C LEU A 20 -10.38 2.38 -12.81
N ALA A 21 -9.44 2.18 -13.73
CA ALA A 21 -9.38 2.88 -15.01
C ALA A 21 -10.65 2.64 -15.83
N TRP A 22 -11.08 1.37 -15.93
CA TRP A 22 -12.33 1.01 -16.59
C TRP A 22 -13.53 1.75 -15.98
N LYS A 23 -13.64 1.79 -14.66
CA LYS A 23 -14.77 2.46 -14.01
C LYS A 23 -14.72 3.98 -14.16
N MET A 24 -13.52 4.59 -13.98
CA MET A 24 -13.34 6.03 -14.15
C MET A 24 -13.61 6.48 -15.58
N SER A 25 -13.25 5.69 -16.60
CA SER A 25 -13.48 6.02 -18.02
C SER A 25 -14.97 6.23 -18.39
N GLN A 26 -15.89 5.67 -17.59
CA GLN A 26 -17.34 5.82 -17.78
C GLN A 26 -17.89 7.11 -17.18
N SER A 27 -17.08 7.89 -16.48
CA SER A 27 -17.55 9.10 -15.79
C SER A 27 -17.69 10.28 -16.75
N LYS A 28 -18.86 10.92 -16.76
CA LYS A 28 -19.09 12.19 -17.48
C LYS A 28 -18.25 13.36 -16.93
N LYS A 29 -17.64 13.20 -15.75
CA LYS A 29 -16.76 14.19 -15.12
C LYS A 29 -15.29 13.98 -15.49
N LEU A 30 -14.95 12.92 -16.20
CA LEU A 30 -13.58 12.68 -16.66
C LEU A 30 -13.30 13.49 -17.92
N SER A 31 -12.19 14.24 -17.93
CA SER A 31 -11.65 14.91 -19.12
C SER A 31 -10.52 14.06 -19.72
N LYS A 32 -9.50 13.76 -18.92
CA LYS A 32 -8.36 12.93 -19.31
C LYS A 32 -8.03 11.97 -18.18
N LEU A 33 -7.66 10.74 -18.54
CA LEU A 33 -7.15 9.73 -17.61
C LEU A 33 -5.73 9.34 -18.03
N PHE A 34 -4.77 9.59 -17.16
CA PHE A 34 -3.40 9.10 -17.27
C PHE A 34 -3.18 7.99 -16.26
N ILE A 35 -2.39 6.98 -16.59
CA ILE A 35 -2.08 5.85 -15.72
C ILE A 35 -0.58 5.64 -15.69
N GLY A 36 0.02 5.72 -14.52
CA GLY A 36 1.48 5.64 -14.31
C GLY A 36 1.88 4.47 -13.40
N PRO A 37 2.62 3.49 -13.92
CA PRO A 37 3.00 3.26 -15.32
C PRO A 37 1.91 2.63 -16.18
N GLY A 38 0.84 2.06 -15.56
CA GLY A 38 -0.20 1.33 -16.25
C GLY A 38 0.24 -0.06 -16.75
N ASN A 39 -0.59 -0.69 -17.56
CA ASN A 39 -0.34 -1.98 -18.19
C ASN A 39 -1.10 -2.10 -19.51
N GLY A 40 -1.02 -3.25 -20.18
CA GLY A 40 -1.72 -3.47 -21.46
C GLY A 40 -3.25 -3.33 -21.38
N GLY A 41 -3.86 -3.67 -20.22
CA GLY A 41 -5.31 -3.53 -20.02
C GLY A 41 -5.74 -2.08 -19.76
N THR A 42 -4.92 -1.29 -19.07
CA THR A 42 -5.24 0.11 -18.74
C THR A 42 -5.19 1.02 -19.97
N ALA A 43 -4.40 0.66 -20.99
CA ALA A 43 -4.30 1.39 -22.24
C ALA A 43 -5.64 1.49 -23.02
N ALA A 44 -6.58 0.59 -22.74
CA ALA A 44 -7.94 0.64 -23.33
C ALA A 44 -8.81 1.76 -22.72
N TYR A 45 -8.44 2.30 -21.56
CA TYR A 45 -9.27 3.22 -20.77
C TYR A 45 -8.65 4.60 -20.56
N GLY A 46 -7.35 4.73 -20.80
CA GLY A 46 -6.63 5.99 -20.64
C GLY A 46 -5.23 5.94 -21.27
N THR A 47 -4.43 6.96 -21.03
CA THR A 47 -3.07 7.06 -21.54
C THR A 47 -2.08 6.56 -20.50
N ASN A 48 -1.38 5.46 -20.81
CA ASN A 48 -0.27 5.01 -19.96
C ASN A 48 0.92 5.96 -20.09
N VAL A 49 1.57 6.28 -18.97
CA VAL A 49 2.70 7.19 -18.89
C VAL A 49 3.84 6.55 -18.09
N ALA A 50 5.08 6.73 -18.54
CA ALA A 50 6.25 6.12 -17.91
C ALA A 50 6.60 6.85 -16.60
N LEU A 51 5.80 6.64 -15.56
CA LEU A 51 5.99 7.20 -14.22
C LEU A 51 6.19 6.08 -13.20
N LYS A 52 7.21 6.21 -12.37
CA LYS A 52 7.38 5.39 -11.17
C LYS A 52 6.57 6.03 -10.02
N PRO A 53 5.56 5.34 -9.44
CA PRO A 53 4.67 5.94 -8.43
C PRO A 53 5.37 6.45 -7.17
N THR A 54 6.57 5.93 -6.85
CA THR A 54 7.39 6.35 -5.70
C THR A 54 8.39 7.45 -6.03
N ASP A 55 8.51 7.86 -7.30
CA ASP A 55 9.30 9.04 -7.70
C ASP A 55 8.43 10.29 -7.63
N PHE A 56 8.35 10.87 -6.43
CA PHE A 56 7.44 12.00 -6.17
C PHE A 56 7.81 13.25 -6.95
N ALA A 57 9.09 13.44 -7.29
CA ALA A 57 9.51 14.57 -8.11
C ALA A 57 8.95 14.45 -9.54
N ALA A 58 9.16 13.31 -10.19
CA ALA A 58 8.63 13.07 -11.54
C ALA A 58 7.09 13.10 -11.56
N VAL A 59 6.43 12.54 -10.53
CA VAL A 59 4.97 12.61 -10.40
C VAL A 59 4.51 14.07 -10.27
N SER A 60 5.18 14.87 -9.44
CA SER A 60 4.89 16.30 -9.24
C SER A 60 4.99 17.09 -10.54
N GLU A 61 6.09 16.95 -11.27
CA GLU A 61 6.30 17.59 -12.57
C GLU A 61 5.20 17.22 -13.56
N PHE A 62 4.85 15.95 -13.63
CA PHE A 62 3.79 15.46 -14.50
C PHE A 62 2.42 16.06 -14.14
N VAL A 63 2.10 16.10 -12.84
CA VAL A 63 0.84 16.66 -12.30
C VAL A 63 0.68 18.12 -12.71
N VAL A 64 1.73 18.93 -12.52
CA VAL A 64 1.72 20.35 -12.89
C VAL A 64 1.62 20.52 -14.41
N ALA A 65 2.47 19.83 -15.17
CA ALA A 65 2.52 19.96 -16.64
C ALA A 65 1.22 19.55 -17.34
N ASN A 66 0.46 18.62 -16.78
CA ASN A 66 -0.78 18.11 -17.35
C ASN A 66 -2.04 18.65 -16.68
N ALA A 67 -1.92 19.63 -15.78
CA ALA A 67 -3.01 20.23 -15.01
C ALA A 67 -3.92 19.14 -14.40
N ILE A 68 -3.31 18.19 -13.68
CA ILE A 68 -4.02 17.11 -13.00
C ILE A 68 -4.79 17.68 -11.81
N ASP A 69 -6.07 17.36 -11.72
CA ASP A 69 -6.95 17.78 -10.64
C ASP A 69 -7.01 16.75 -9.51
N MET A 70 -6.82 15.47 -9.83
CA MET A 70 -6.92 14.37 -8.88
C MET A 70 -5.86 13.31 -9.17
N VAL A 71 -5.19 12.85 -8.12
CA VAL A 71 -4.32 11.67 -8.15
C VAL A 71 -5.00 10.56 -7.35
N VAL A 72 -5.17 9.40 -8.00
CA VAL A 72 -5.69 8.18 -7.37
C VAL A 72 -4.53 7.21 -7.21
N VAL A 73 -4.21 6.84 -5.97
CA VAL A 73 -3.09 5.94 -5.67
C VAL A 73 -3.64 4.52 -5.55
N GLY A 74 -3.30 3.67 -6.52
CA GLY A 74 -3.87 2.33 -6.64
C GLY A 74 -3.17 1.28 -5.79
N ASN A 75 -1.88 1.48 -5.47
CA ASN A 75 -1.08 0.55 -4.67
C ASN A 75 -0.53 1.22 -3.41
N GLU A 76 -0.11 0.40 -2.45
CA GLU A 76 0.29 0.81 -1.10
C GLU A 76 1.67 1.48 -1.01
N ASP A 77 2.63 1.11 -1.87
CA ASP A 77 4.01 1.61 -1.78
C ASP A 77 4.13 3.14 -1.76
N PRO A 78 3.49 3.90 -2.67
CA PRO A 78 3.57 5.36 -2.63
C PRO A 78 2.89 5.96 -1.40
N LEU A 79 1.84 5.31 -0.88
CA LEU A 79 1.11 5.75 0.32
C LEU A 79 1.98 5.62 1.56
N VAL A 80 2.61 4.45 1.74
CA VAL A 80 3.55 4.20 2.84
C VAL A 80 4.78 5.09 2.74
N ALA A 81 5.25 5.37 1.52
CA ALA A 81 6.32 6.33 1.28
C ALA A 81 5.92 7.79 1.59
N GLY A 82 4.61 8.11 1.62
CA GLY A 82 4.09 9.41 2.06
C GLY A 82 3.70 10.38 0.93
N ILE A 83 3.25 9.87 -0.22
CA ILE A 83 2.84 10.73 -1.36
C ILE A 83 1.76 11.74 -0.98
N TYR A 84 0.79 11.35 -0.13
CA TYR A 84 -0.26 12.27 0.33
C TYR A 84 0.35 13.48 1.05
N ASP A 85 1.22 13.21 2.03
CA ASP A 85 1.86 14.27 2.84
C ASP A 85 2.78 15.14 1.98
N TYR A 86 3.50 14.52 1.03
CA TYR A 86 4.31 15.26 0.06
C TYR A 86 3.47 16.24 -0.75
N PHE A 87 2.31 15.82 -1.30
CA PHE A 87 1.42 16.71 -2.05
C PHE A 87 0.91 17.87 -1.18
N LYS A 88 0.62 17.61 0.09
CA LYS A 88 0.14 18.66 1.02
C LYS A 88 1.25 19.62 1.46
N SER A 89 2.51 19.23 1.35
CA SER A 89 3.68 20.06 1.69
C SER A 89 4.17 20.97 0.56
N VAL A 90 3.77 20.70 -0.69
CA VAL A 90 4.22 21.43 -1.88
C VAL A 90 3.14 22.40 -2.33
N ASP A 91 3.43 23.71 -2.36
CA ASP A 91 2.44 24.75 -2.68
C ASP A 91 1.74 24.55 -4.02
N ALA A 92 2.46 24.12 -5.04
CA ALA A 92 1.89 23.86 -6.37
C ALA A 92 0.95 22.64 -6.42
N LEU A 93 0.96 21.76 -5.41
CA LEU A 93 0.22 20.50 -5.36
C LEU A 93 -0.85 20.45 -4.27
N LYS A 94 -0.82 21.35 -3.29
CA LYS A 94 -1.67 21.29 -2.08
C LYS A 94 -3.17 21.22 -2.36
N ASP A 95 -3.61 21.81 -3.48
CA ASP A 95 -5.01 21.85 -3.91
C ASP A 95 -5.38 20.66 -4.80
N VAL A 96 -4.41 19.86 -5.24
CA VAL A 96 -4.68 18.62 -5.98
C VAL A 96 -5.31 17.60 -5.03
N LEU A 97 -6.42 17.01 -5.48
CA LEU A 97 -7.07 15.95 -4.70
C LEU A 97 -6.22 14.68 -4.75
N VAL A 98 -5.94 14.10 -3.59
CA VAL A 98 -5.24 12.81 -3.48
C VAL A 98 -6.17 11.79 -2.86
N VAL A 99 -6.49 10.74 -3.61
CA VAL A 99 -7.28 9.60 -3.10
C VAL A 99 -6.31 8.57 -2.53
N GLY A 100 -6.24 8.54 -1.23
CA GLY A 100 -5.36 7.68 -0.44
C GLY A 100 -5.14 8.26 0.96
N PRO A 101 -4.72 7.45 1.94
CA PRO A 101 -4.43 7.91 3.29
C PRO A 101 -3.13 8.71 3.35
N SER A 102 -2.95 9.48 4.44
CA SER A 102 -1.65 10.01 4.83
C SER A 102 -0.64 8.88 5.13
N LYS A 103 0.65 9.20 5.20
CA LYS A 103 1.69 8.25 5.59
C LYS A 103 1.36 7.56 6.92
N ALA A 104 0.89 8.32 7.90
CA ALA A 104 0.49 7.79 9.20
C ALA A 104 -0.69 6.79 9.09
N GLY A 105 -1.70 7.10 8.25
CA GLY A 105 -2.81 6.17 7.98
C GLY A 105 -2.39 4.94 7.18
N ALA A 106 -1.45 5.09 6.25
CA ALA A 106 -0.92 4.01 5.43
C ALA A 106 -0.12 2.99 6.25
N MET A 107 0.35 3.34 7.46
CA MET A 107 1.03 2.41 8.36
C MET A 107 0.15 1.24 8.80
N LEU A 108 -1.17 1.35 8.76
CA LEU A 108 -2.09 0.23 9.00
C LEU A 108 -1.93 -0.92 7.98
N GLU A 109 -1.44 -0.62 6.79
CA GLU A 109 -1.08 -1.60 5.75
C GLU A 109 0.44 -1.82 5.71
N GLY A 110 1.22 -0.76 5.95
CA GLY A 110 2.67 -0.75 5.83
C GLY A 110 3.41 -1.55 6.89
N SER A 111 2.82 -1.71 8.09
CA SER A 111 3.38 -2.52 9.17
C SER A 111 2.29 -3.36 9.82
N LYS A 112 2.51 -4.68 9.84
CA LYS A 112 1.60 -5.63 10.47
C LYS A 112 1.62 -5.49 11.99
N ASP A 113 2.79 -5.19 12.53
CA ASP A 113 2.97 -4.92 13.96
C ASP A 113 2.18 -3.68 14.39
N PHE A 114 2.38 -2.56 13.69
CA PHE A 114 1.61 -1.34 13.94
C PHE A 114 0.10 -1.57 13.86
N ALA A 115 -0.36 -2.32 12.85
CA ALA A 115 -1.78 -2.64 12.70
C ALA A 115 -2.32 -3.47 13.87
N LYS A 116 -1.54 -4.43 14.36
CA LYS A 116 -1.90 -5.27 15.51
C LYS A 116 -1.99 -4.46 16.81
N GLU A 117 -0.98 -3.62 17.07
CA GLU A 117 -0.99 -2.71 18.20
C GLU A 117 -2.17 -1.72 18.15
N PHE A 118 -2.48 -1.22 16.95
CA PHE A 118 -3.65 -0.37 16.75
C PHE A 118 -4.96 -1.13 17.09
N MET A 119 -5.11 -2.35 16.60
CA MET A 119 -6.30 -3.17 16.87
C MET A 119 -6.47 -3.45 18.36
N LEU A 120 -5.40 -3.80 19.06
CA LEU A 120 -5.42 -4.03 20.52
C LEU A 120 -5.83 -2.76 21.28
N ARG A 121 -5.23 -1.63 20.95
CA ARG A 121 -5.49 -0.34 21.60
C ARG A 121 -6.93 0.11 21.45
N HIS A 122 -7.55 -0.21 20.32
CA HIS A 122 -8.93 0.18 19.99
C HIS A 122 -9.96 -0.93 20.21
N GLY A 123 -9.59 -2.05 20.81
CA GLY A 123 -10.51 -3.17 21.08
C GLY A 123 -11.05 -3.84 19.81
N ILE A 124 -10.34 -3.76 18.69
CA ILE A 124 -10.73 -4.41 17.44
C ILE A 124 -10.37 -5.88 17.50
N PRO A 125 -11.34 -6.82 17.30
CA PRO A 125 -11.06 -8.24 17.34
C PRO A 125 -10.00 -8.66 16.34
N THR A 126 -8.98 -9.37 16.80
CA THR A 126 -7.88 -9.89 15.96
C THR A 126 -7.31 -11.16 16.57
N ALA A 127 -6.62 -11.99 15.77
CA ALA A 127 -5.90 -13.14 16.26
C ALA A 127 -4.78 -12.72 17.23
N ARG A 128 -4.47 -13.58 18.21
CA ARG A 128 -3.31 -13.41 19.08
C ARG A 128 -2.06 -13.23 18.24
N HIS A 129 -1.16 -12.38 18.68
CA HIS A 129 0.10 -12.12 18.00
C HIS A 129 1.20 -11.80 19.01
N LEU A 130 2.43 -11.94 18.57
CA LEU A 130 3.63 -11.47 19.23
C LEU A 130 4.60 -10.99 18.15
N SER A 131 5.14 -9.78 18.31
CA SER A 131 6.22 -9.28 17.47
C SER A 131 7.55 -9.81 17.99
N VAL A 132 8.31 -10.43 17.07
CA VAL A 132 9.56 -11.10 17.39
C VAL A 132 10.69 -10.50 16.57
N ASN A 133 11.82 -10.27 17.22
CA ASN A 133 13.08 -9.86 16.62
C ASN A 133 14.24 -10.74 17.16
N SER A 134 15.46 -10.49 16.75
CA SER A 134 16.63 -11.26 17.16
C SER A 134 16.89 -11.25 18.68
N GLU A 135 16.39 -10.23 19.39
CA GLU A 135 16.61 -10.09 20.84
C GLU A 135 15.62 -10.90 21.68
N ASN A 136 14.45 -11.26 21.13
CA ASN A 136 13.37 -11.91 21.86
C ASN A 136 12.89 -13.25 21.24
N ILE A 137 13.75 -13.94 20.50
CA ILE A 137 13.44 -15.22 19.82
C ILE A 137 12.85 -16.24 20.81
N ALA A 138 13.44 -16.38 22.01
CA ALA A 138 12.95 -17.31 23.03
C ALA A 138 11.48 -17.04 23.45
N ALA A 139 11.08 -15.77 23.53
CA ALA A 139 9.68 -15.40 23.76
C ALA A 139 8.78 -15.76 22.57
N GLY A 140 9.30 -15.62 21.35
CA GLY A 140 8.63 -16.05 20.13
C GLY A 140 8.34 -17.55 20.11
N GLU A 141 9.34 -18.36 20.46
CA GLU A 141 9.19 -19.82 20.55
C GLU A 141 8.18 -20.24 21.63
N ALA A 142 8.27 -19.65 22.82
CA ALA A 142 7.32 -19.90 23.90
C ALA A 142 5.89 -19.48 23.51
N PHE A 143 5.74 -18.40 22.73
CA PHE A 143 4.46 -17.99 22.21
C PHE A 143 3.90 -19.02 21.22
N LEU A 144 4.72 -19.57 20.30
CA LEU A 144 4.31 -20.63 19.38
C LEU A 144 3.83 -21.87 20.15
N GLU A 145 4.54 -22.28 21.23
CA GLU A 145 4.12 -23.39 22.11
C GLU A 145 2.75 -23.16 22.75
N SER A 146 2.36 -21.91 22.99
CA SER A 146 1.06 -21.55 23.57
C SER A 146 -0.09 -21.57 22.55
N LEU A 147 0.20 -21.76 21.28
CA LEU A 147 -0.77 -21.77 20.18
C LEU A 147 -1.11 -23.22 19.77
N LYS A 148 -2.06 -23.33 18.87
CA LYS A 148 -2.41 -24.56 18.16
C LYS A 148 -2.20 -24.33 16.66
N ALA A 149 -1.79 -25.37 15.94
CA ALA A 149 -1.68 -25.33 14.48
C ALA A 149 -3.02 -24.89 13.84
N PRO A 150 -2.97 -24.23 12.67
CA PRO A 150 -1.75 -23.85 11.95
C PRO A 150 -1.03 -22.66 12.57
N TYR A 151 0.30 -22.70 12.56
CA TYR A 151 1.15 -21.59 12.99
C TYR A 151 1.38 -20.63 11.83
N VAL A 152 1.26 -19.33 12.06
CA VAL A 152 1.39 -18.31 11.01
C VAL A 152 2.51 -17.35 11.37
N LEU A 153 3.58 -17.39 10.60
CA LEU A 153 4.69 -16.44 10.66
C LEU A 153 4.51 -15.38 9.58
N LYS A 154 4.77 -14.13 9.90
CA LYS A 154 4.64 -13.02 8.96
C LYS A 154 5.82 -12.07 9.10
N ALA A 155 6.54 -11.84 8.01
CA ALA A 155 7.47 -10.73 7.96
C ALA A 155 6.73 -9.40 8.11
N ASP A 156 7.27 -8.46 8.87
CA ASP A 156 6.72 -7.11 8.94
C ASP A 156 7.02 -6.33 7.65
N GLY A 157 6.24 -5.29 7.37
CA GLY A 157 6.37 -4.49 6.15
C GLY A 157 5.62 -5.04 4.93
N LEU A 158 5.81 -4.36 3.81
CA LEU A 158 5.22 -4.73 2.51
C LEU A 158 6.03 -5.87 1.88
N ALA A 159 5.42 -7.03 1.70
CA ALA A 159 6.06 -8.23 1.18
C ALA A 159 5.36 -8.82 -0.06
N ALA A 160 4.44 -8.07 -0.68
CA ALA A 160 3.69 -8.48 -1.88
C ALA A 160 3.10 -9.91 -1.78
N GLY A 161 2.61 -10.29 -0.59
CA GLY A 161 2.04 -11.61 -0.31
C GLY A 161 3.08 -12.74 -0.10
N LYS A 162 4.39 -12.45 -0.15
CA LYS A 162 5.45 -13.47 -0.04
C LYS A 162 6.04 -13.61 1.37
N GLY A 163 5.71 -12.74 2.29
CA GLY A 163 6.24 -12.74 3.66
C GLY A 163 5.36 -13.47 4.69
N VAL A 164 4.58 -14.48 4.28
CA VAL A 164 3.70 -15.24 5.16
C VAL A 164 3.95 -16.73 5.00
N LEU A 165 4.25 -17.42 6.11
CA LEU A 165 4.35 -18.86 6.21
C LEU A 165 3.19 -19.39 7.05
N ILE A 166 2.57 -20.49 6.61
CA ILE A 166 1.52 -21.21 7.33
C ILE A 166 2.01 -22.64 7.51
N LEU A 167 2.19 -23.06 8.76
CA LEU A 167 2.90 -24.26 9.14
C LEU A 167 2.05 -25.09 10.11
N ASP A 168 2.06 -26.40 9.93
CA ASP A 168 1.29 -27.33 10.76
C ASP A 168 2.14 -27.97 11.89
N SER A 169 3.49 -27.90 11.79
CA SER A 169 4.43 -28.41 12.76
C SER A 169 5.01 -27.31 13.64
N LEU A 170 5.01 -27.51 14.96
CA LEU A 170 5.64 -26.58 15.90
C LEU A 170 7.17 -26.49 15.68
N ASP A 171 7.82 -27.64 15.43
CA ASP A 171 9.27 -27.66 15.25
C ASP A 171 9.67 -26.94 13.95
N GLU A 172 8.91 -27.11 12.89
CA GLU A 172 9.08 -26.38 11.64
C GLU A 172 8.85 -24.86 11.86
N ALA A 173 7.79 -24.49 12.58
CA ALA A 173 7.49 -23.09 12.87
C ALA A 173 8.62 -22.40 13.67
N LYS A 174 9.23 -23.09 14.64
CA LYS A 174 10.40 -22.57 15.38
C LYS A 174 11.62 -22.44 14.47
N SER A 175 11.89 -23.44 13.62
CA SER A 175 12.99 -23.38 12.66
C SER A 175 12.86 -22.21 11.71
N GLU A 176 11.68 -22.05 11.08
CA GLU A 176 11.40 -20.95 10.17
C GLU A 176 11.42 -19.58 10.85
N LEU A 177 10.96 -19.48 12.11
CA LEU A 177 11.08 -18.23 12.87
C LEU A 177 12.54 -17.78 13.00
N ARG A 178 13.45 -18.70 13.31
CA ARG A 178 14.89 -18.40 13.38
C ARG A 178 15.44 -17.97 12.02
N LEU A 179 15.13 -18.74 10.97
CA LEU A 179 15.57 -18.41 9.61
C LEU A 179 15.09 -17.03 9.13
N MET A 180 13.86 -16.65 9.46
CA MET A 180 13.32 -15.32 9.11
C MET A 180 14.03 -14.17 9.85
N LEU A 181 14.68 -14.44 10.98
CA LEU A 181 15.37 -13.42 11.79
C LEU A 181 16.88 -13.37 11.53
N ASP A 182 17.46 -14.47 11.03
CA ASP A 182 18.88 -14.54 10.67
C ASP A 182 19.21 -13.92 9.30
N GLY A 183 18.17 -13.56 8.49
CA GLY A 183 18.20 -12.73 7.29
C GLY A 183 18.69 -13.33 6.08
#